data_00dbf6ca36e91c16796657654b7b9805
#
_entry.id   00dbf6ca36e91c16796657654b7b9805
#
_cell.length_a   1.000
_cell.length_b   1.000
_cell.length_c   1.000
_cell.angle_alpha   90.00
_cell.angle_beta   90.00
_cell.angle_gamma   90.00
#
_symmetry.space_group_name_H-M   'P 1'
#
loop_
_entity.id
_entity.type
_entity.pdbx_description
1 polymer ?
#
loop_
_entity_poly.entity_id
_entity_poly.type
_entity_poly.pdbx_seq_one_letter_code
_entity_poly.pdbx_strand_id
1 'polypeptide(L)'
;MPKSFFLLLYFCILPLFGFAQTSIAGQIIDADSRQPLPYVNVGLVDLNLGTVTDEEGFFEFEVSDGVDTNALLRLSMIGFQTIEHSLKDYIEQDLFFIPMAEETTALDEVVVSTQRTKFENKILGNKTTSKMIYAAFTTNRLGNEMGFVVRQRNRPMILKKFNISIVQNDFFPLRFRLNFYTVENGMPAKTLLDQNILIETDIESGIITKDLSPYEIVIDQDFFVAIEWIEDLGPGNLFFSGGFFGSPLIAREVSQGTWSKVGTASVGMNVEVRY
;
A
#
# COMPACT_ATOMS: atom_id res chain seq x y z
N MET A 1 35.13 -48.59 -31.74
CA MET A 1 33.97 -48.34 -30.80
C MET A 1 34.00 -46.88 -30.41
N PRO A 2 32.95 -46.19 -30.65
CA PRO A 2 32.97 -44.70 -30.67
C PRO A 2 33.05 -44.08 -29.27
N LYS A 3 34.08 -43.27 -29.04
CA LYS A 3 34.28 -42.44 -27.86
C LYS A 3 33.16 -41.37 -27.66
N SER A 4 32.32 -41.19 -28.66
CA SER A 4 31.21 -40.23 -28.66
C SER A 4 30.01 -40.66 -27.79
N PHE A 5 29.85 -41.93 -27.48
CA PHE A 5 28.73 -42.44 -26.68
C PHE A 5 28.91 -42.11 -25.19
N PHE A 6 30.14 -42.00 -24.70
CA PHE A 6 30.42 -41.63 -23.29
C PHE A 6 30.25 -40.13 -23.04
N LEU A 7 30.41 -39.28 -24.04
CA LEU A 7 30.24 -37.84 -23.91
C LEU A 7 28.74 -37.44 -23.79
N LEU A 8 27.85 -38.20 -24.42
CA LEU A 8 26.42 -37.99 -24.38
C LEU A 8 25.81 -38.37 -23.03
N LEU A 9 26.38 -39.35 -22.32
CA LEU A 9 25.93 -39.80 -21.03
C LEU A 9 26.35 -38.81 -19.90
N TYR A 10 27.44 -38.06 -20.08
CA TYR A 10 27.91 -37.07 -19.12
C TYR A 10 27.10 -35.78 -19.15
N PHE A 11 26.46 -35.47 -20.30
CA PHE A 11 25.60 -34.30 -20.45
C PHE A 11 24.22 -34.45 -19.78
N CYS A 12 23.76 -35.69 -19.54
CA CYS A 12 22.48 -35.97 -18.85
C CYS A 12 22.54 -35.89 -17.32
N ILE A 13 23.74 -35.67 -16.72
CA ILE A 13 23.90 -35.58 -15.24
C ILE A 13 24.28 -34.15 -14.81
N LEU A 14 23.85 -33.13 -15.56
CA LEU A 14 23.83 -31.80 -15.01
C LEU A 14 22.71 -31.76 -13.96
N PRO A 15 23.04 -31.59 -12.65
CA PRO A 15 22.01 -31.41 -11.65
C PRO A 15 21.25 -30.15 -12.04
N LEU A 16 19.96 -30.28 -12.32
CA LEU A 16 19.02 -29.18 -12.31
C LEU A 16 19.00 -28.69 -10.84
N PHE A 17 19.82 -27.69 -10.52
CA PHE A 17 19.64 -26.89 -9.32
C PHE A 17 18.32 -26.15 -9.52
N GLY A 18 17.22 -26.81 -9.21
CA GLY A 18 15.95 -26.12 -9.01
C GLY A 18 16.13 -25.23 -7.80
N PHE A 19 16.03 -23.92 -7.98
CA PHE A 19 15.84 -23.01 -6.85
C PHE A 19 14.48 -23.38 -6.26
N ALA A 20 14.50 -23.94 -5.05
CA ALA A 20 13.27 -24.17 -4.32
C ALA A 20 12.78 -22.80 -3.86
N GLN A 21 11.63 -22.36 -4.35
CA GLN A 21 10.89 -21.21 -3.81
C GLN A 21 9.85 -21.74 -2.85
N THR A 22 9.73 -21.11 -1.70
CA THR A 22 8.68 -21.43 -0.75
C THR A 22 7.52 -20.46 -0.98
N SER A 23 6.34 -21.00 -1.35
CA SER A 23 5.12 -20.19 -1.41
C SER A 23 4.56 -19.99 -0.01
N ILE A 24 4.25 -18.74 0.32
CA ILE A 24 3.55 -18.34 1.53
C ILE A 24 2.13 -17.98 1.10
N ALA A 25 1.15 -18.77 1.54
CA ALA A 25 -0.24 -18.63 1.12
C ALA A 25 -1.20 -18.88 2.29
N GLY A 26 -2.39 -18.29 2.22
CA GLY A 26 -3.43 -18.50 3.22
C GLY A 26 -4.70 -17.73 2.89
N GLN A 27 -5.71 -17.88 3.74
CA GLN A 27 -6.94 -17.12 3.70
C GLN A 27 -7.15 -16.41 5.04
N ILE A 28 -7.34 -15.09 4.98
CA ILE A 28 -7.59 -14.27 6.16
C ILE A 28 -9.10 -14.09 6.31
N ILE A 29 -9.59 -14.32 7.50
CA ILE A 29 -11.01 -14.23 7.85
C ILE A 29 -11.19 -13.38 9.10
N ASP A 30 -12.33 -12.74 9.21
CA ASP A 30 -12.77 -12.11 10.45
C ASP A 30 -12.98 -13.17 11.54
N ALA A 31 -12.45 -12.94 12.73
CA ALA A 31 -12.47 -13.93 13.83
C ALA A 31 -13.90 -14.22 14.33
N ASP A 32 -14.77 -13.22 14.30
CA ASP A 32 -16.13 -13.31 14.84
C ASP A 32 -17.14 -13.76 13.77
N SER A 33 -17.20 -13.07 12.64
CA SER A 33 -18.16 -13.33 11.57
C SER A 33 -17.76 -14.50 10.65
N ARG A 34 -16.48 -14.90 10.67
CA ARG A 34 -15.89 -15.90 9.76
C ARG A 34 -15.95 -15.51 8.27
N GLN A 35 -16.27 -14.26 7.96
CA GLN A 35 -16.26 -13.78 6.58
C GLN A 35 -14.82 -13.52 6.11
N PRO A 36 -14.52 -13.71 4.81
CA PRO A 36 -13.25 -13.34 4.24
C PRO A 36 -12.92 -11.86 4.47
N LEU A 37 -11.66 -11.55 4.72
CA LEU A 37 -11.17 -10.17 4.84
C LEU A 37 -10.39 -9.77 3.59
N PRO A 38 -11.00 -8.98 2.69
CA PRO A 38 -10.31 -8.48 1.51
C PRO A 38 -9.32 -7.36 1.85
N TYR A 39 -8.30 -7.24 1.03
CA TYR A 39 -7.32 -6.15 1.07
C TYR A 39 -6.51 -6.06 2.37
N VAL A 40 -6.27 -7.18 3.04
CA VAL A 40 -5.34 -7.26 4.17
C VAL A 40 -3.92 -7.19 3.65
N ASN A 41 -3.10 -6.34 4.23
CA ASN A 41 -1.69 -6.24 3.93
C ASN A 41 -0.94 -7.42 4.54
N VAL A 42 -0.23 -8.19 3.72
CA VAL A 42 0.57 -9.35 4.13
C VAL A 42 1.99 -9.20 3.58
N GLY A 43 3.01 -9.37 4.40
CA GLY A 43 4.39 -9.32 3.90
C GLY A 43 5.45 -9.48 4.97
N LEU A 44 6.66 -9.73 4.52
CA LEU A 44 7.85 -9.75 5.36
C LEU A 44 8.34 -8.32 5.56
N VAL A 45 8.38 -7.90 6.81
CA VAL A 45 8.71 -6.52 7.17
C VAL A 45 10.09 -6.13 6.64
N ASP A 46 10.15 -5.02 5.91
CA ASP A 46 11.36 -4.42 5.32
C ASP A 46 12.11 -5.28 4.30
N LEU A 47 11.53 -6.40 3.82
CA LEU A 47 12.18 -7.29 2.86
C LEU A 47 11.64 -7.15 1.42
N ASN A 48 10.71 -6.26 1.16
CA ASN A 48 10.04 -6.09 -0.15
C ASN A 48 9.46 -7.41 -0.72
N LEU A 49 8.97 -8.26 0.18
CA LEU A 49 8.27 -9.52 -0.10
C LEU A 49 6.91 -9.46 0.56
N GLY A 50 5.84 -9.45 -0.22
CA GLY A 50 4.49 -9.31 0.29
C GLY A 50 3.45 -9.10 -0.79
N THR A 51 2.20 -9.04 -0.37
CA THR A 51 1.00 -8.92 -1.20
C THR A 51 -0.15 -8.31 -0.39
N VAL A 52 -1.33 -8.30 -0.98
CA VAL A 52 -2.60 -7.94 -0.35
C VAL A 52 -3.59 -9.05 -0.63
N THR A 53 -4.51 -9.35 0.29
CA THR A 53 -5.54 -10.37 0.05
C THR A 53 -6.53 -9.91 -1.02
N ASP A 54 -7.02 -10.85 -1.83
CA ASP A 54 -8.10 -10.65 -2.79
C ASP A 54 -9.47 -10.46 -2.11
N GLU A 55 -10.55 -10.40 -2.91
CA GLU A 55 -11.93 -10.24 -2.40
C GLU A 55 -12.40 -11.42 -1.56
N GLU A 56 -11.86 -12.61 -1.77
CA GLU A 56 -12.12 -13.83 -1.02
C GLU A 56 -11.17 -14.02 0.18
N GLY A 57 -10.31 -13.03 0.45
CA GLY A 57 -9.36 -13.04 1.57
C GLY A 57 -8.12 -13.93 1.35
N PHE A 58 -7.91 -14.45 0.13
CA PHE A 58 -6.72 -15.26 -0.18
C PHE A 58 -5.52 -14.38 -0.48
N PHE A 59 -4.34 -14.89 -0.11
CA PHE A 59 -3.06 -14.30 -0.47
C PHE A 59 -2.05 -15.38 -0.81
N GLU A 60 -1.12 -15.04 -1.70
CA GLU A 60 0.04 -15.87 -2.03
C GLU A 60 1.20 -15.00 -2.48
N PHE A 61 2.41 -15.32 -2.04
CA PHE A 61 3.64 -14.76 -2.57
C PHE A 61 4.83 -15.69 -2.35
N GLU A 62 5.83 -15.56 -3.21
CA GLU A 62 7.02 -16.39 -3.23
C GLU A 62 8.12 -15.84 -2.34
N VAL A 63 8.75 -16.70 -1.56
CA VAL A 63 9.94 -16.40 -0.76
C VAL A 63 11.12 -17.20 -1.29
N SER A 64 12.17 -16.48 -1.71
CA SER A 64 13.38 -17.12 -2.24
C SER A 64 14.20 -17.79 -1.15
N ASP A 65 14.97 -18.82 -1.52
CA ASP A 65 15.95 -19.42 -0.65
C ASP A 65 16.93 -18.37 -0.10
N GLY A 66 17.29 -18.51 1.17
CA GLY A 66 18.24 -17.61 1.85
C GLY A 66 17.61 -16.41 2.58
N VAL A 67 16.30 -16.24 2.54
CA VAL A 67 15.59 -15.32 3.43
C VAL A 67 15.70 -15.84 4.87
N ASP A 68 16.01 -14.95 5.82
CA ASP A 68 16.07 -15.30 7.23
C ASP A 68 14.70 -15.84 7.70
N THR A 69 14.69 -17.08 8.18
CA THR A 69 13.48 -17.72 8.68
C THR A 69 12.92 -17.05 9.95
N ASN A 70 13.71 -16.19 10.62
CA ASN A 70 13.24 -15.35 11.71
C ASN A 70 12.66 -14.02 11.21
N ALA A 71 12.66 -13.76 9.91
CA ALA A 71 12.03 -12.56 9.34
C ALA A 71 10.56 -12.47 9.79
N LEU A 72 10.12 -11.25 10.10
CA LEU A 72 8.79 -11.00 10.64
C LEU A 72 7.75 -10.94 9.51
N LEU A 73 6.88 -11.92 9.47
CA LEU A 73 5.67 -11.91 8.65
C LEU A 73 4.59 -11.11 9.40
N ARG A 74 4.12 -10.02 8.79
CA ARG A 74 3.08 -9.16 9.36
C ARG A 74 1.84 -9.18 8.48
N LEU A 75 0.69 -9.36 9.12
CA LEU A 75 -0.64 -9.23 8.55
C LEU A 75 -1.32 -8.04 9.23
N SER A 76 -1.74 -7.05 8.46
CA SER A 76 -2.34 -5.83 9.01
C SER A 76 -3.46 -5.29 8.14
N MET A 77 -4.51 -4.83 8.80
CA MET A 77 -5.67 -4.17 8.19
C MET A 77 -6.18 -3.10 9.16
N ILE A 78 -6.62 -1.97 8.63
CA ILE A 78 -7.24 -0.92 9.43
C ILE A 78 -8.50 -1.45 10.11
N GLY A 79 -8.63 -1.22 11.41
CA GLY A 79 -9.75 -1.72 12.23
C GLY A 79 -9.57 -3.13 12.78
N PHE A 80 -8.42 -3.78 12.52
CA PHE A 80 -8.10 -5.12 13.01
C PHE A 80 -6.77 -5.17 13.74
N GLN A 81 -6.66 -6.09 14.68
CA GLN A 81 -5.43 -6.35 15.41
C GLN A 81 -4.37 -6.91 14.46
N THR A 82 -3.20 -6.29 14.45
CA THR A 82 -2.07 -6.76 13.64
C THR A 82 -1.59 -8.11 14.15
N ILE A 83 -1.37 -9.05 13.22
CA ILE A 83 -0.80 -10.37 13.50
C ILE A 83 0.66 -10.38 13.05
N GLU A 84 1.54 -10.88 13.90
CA GLU A 84 2.96 -11.02 13.61
C GLU A 84 3.44 -12.42 13.97
N HIS A 85 4.12 -13.08 13.03
CA HIS A 85 4.77 -14.37 13.21
C HIS A 85 6.19 -14.32 12.66
N SER A 86 7.11 -15.15 13.19
CA SER A 86 8.31 -15.44 12.41
C SER A 86 7.92 -16.23 11.16
N LEU A 87 8.65 -16.07 10.07
CA LEU A 87 8.44 -16.85 8.85
C LEU A 87 8.50 -18.36 9.15
N LYS A 88 9.41 -18.77 10.02
CA LYS A 88 9.56 -20.14 10.50
C LYS A 88 8.28 -20.65 11.17
N ASP A 89 7.78 -19.90 12.18
CA ASP A 89 6.58 -20.30 12.91
C ASP A 89 5.36 -20.41 12.00
N TYR A 90 5.25 -19.49 11.02
CA TYR A 90 4.17 -19.54 10.05
C TYR A 90 4.22 -20.80 9.18
N ILE A 91 5.40 -21.16 8.66
CA ILE A 91 5.58 -22.36 7.83
C ILE A 91 5.36 -23.65 8.66
N GLU A 92 5.88 -23.70 9.90
CA GLU A 92 5.76 -24.89 10.76
C GLU A 92 4.32 -25.13 11.25
N GLN A 93 3.52 -24.07 11.43
CA GLN A 93 2.12 -24.18 11.87
C GLN A 93 1.16 -24.57 10.74
N ASP A 94 1.59 -24.46 9.47
CA ASP A 94 0.78 -24.78 8.28
C ASP A 94 -0.63 -24.14 8.34
N LEU A 95 -0.68 -22.88 8.75
CA LEU A 95 -1.92 -22.13 8.96
C LEU A 95 -2.49 -21.66 7.63
N PHE A 96 -3.53 -22.31 7.15
CA PHE A 96 -4.25 -21.85 5.95
C PHE A 96 -5.32 -20.80 6.29
N PHE A 97 -6.09 -20.98 7.35
CA PHE A 97 -7.10 -20.02 7.80
C PHE A 97 -6.57 -19.19 8.97
N ILE A 98 -6.51 -17.87 8.77
CA ILE A 98 -5.95 -16.94 9.73
C ILE A 98 -7.05 -15.98 10.21
N PRO A 99 -7.60 -16.17 11.42
CA PRO A 99 -8.59 -15.27 11.96
C PRO A 99 -7.94 -13.99 12.49
N MET A 100 -8.41 -12.82 12.01
CA MET A 100 -8.08 -11.51 12.55
C MET A 100 -9.22 -11.00 13.42
N ALA A 101 -8.91 -10.54 14.62
CA ALA A 101 -9.87 -9.92 15.52
C ALA A 101 -9.98 -8.41 15.25
N GLU A 102 -11.19 -7.85 15.33
CA GLU A 102 -11.37 -6.41 15.28
C GLU A 102 -10.61 -5.71 16.41
N GLU A 103 -10.02 -4.56 16.11
CA GLU A 103 -9.40 -3.69 17.10
C GLU A 103 -10.41 -2.61 17.49
N THR A 104 -10.94 -2.73 18.73
CA THR A 104 -11.76 -1.67 19.32
C THR A 104 -10.85 -0.50 19.75
N THR A 105 -10.54 0.40 18.82
CA THR A 105 -9.81 1.62 19.15
C THR A 105 -10.79 2.59 19.83
N ALA A 106 -10.61 2.84 21.12
CA ALA A 106 -11.23 4.00 21.77
C ALA A 106 -10.57 5.25 21.19
N LEU A 107 -11.25 5.94 20.29
CA LEU A 107 -10.78 7.22 19.78
C LEU A 107 -10.72 8.22 20.92
N ASP A 108 -9.55 8.80 21.17
CA ASP A 108 -9.44 10.01 22.00
C ASP A 108 -10.24 11.12 21.31
N GLU A 109 -11.25 11.63 22.01
CA GLU A 109 -12.10 12.71 21.52
C GLU A 109 -11.24 13.95 21.27
N VAL A 110 -10.96 14.27 20.01
CA VAL A 110 -10.31 15.52 19.63
C VAL A 110 -11.31 16.66 19.81
N VAL A 111 -11.31 17.28 20.98
CA VAL A 111 -12.14 18.44 21.26
C VAL A 111 -11.65 19.63 20.45
N VAL A 112 -12.25 19.83 19.29
CA VAL A 112 -12.05 21.07 18.51
C VAL A 112 -12.77 22.20 19.24
N SER A 113 -12.02 23.02 19.95
CA SER A 113 -12.60 24.19 20.63
C SER A 113 -13.20 25.18 19.61
N THR A 114 -14.49 25.41 19.70
CA THR A 114 -15.34 26.16 18.74
C THR A 114 -15.17 27.70 18.78
N GLN A 115 -14.03 28.22 19.21
CA GLN A 115 -13.83 29.68 19.31
C GLN A 115 -13.42 30.37 17.99
N ARG A 116 -13.64 29.79 16.81
CA ARG A 116 -13.25 30.42 15.54
C ARG A 116 -14.39 30.75 14.62
N THR A 117 -14.51 32.05 14.33
CA THR A 117 -15.49 32.63 13.41
C THR A 117 -15.08 32.61 11.94
N LYS A 118 -13.85 32.18 11.59
CA LYS A 118 -13.39 32.08 10.19
C LYS A 118 -12.59 30.79 9.97
N PHE A 119 -13.11 29.97 9.10
CA PHE A 119 -12.40 28.82 8.58
C PHE A 119 -11.71 29.19 7.25
N GLU A 120 -10.49 28.71 7.05
CA GLU A 120 -9.77 28.82 5.79
C GLU A 120 -9.71 27.46 5.11
N ASN A 121 -10.03 27.40 3.82
CA ASN A 121 -9.82 26.21 3.02
C ASN A 121 -8.49 26.36 2.27
N LYS A 122 -7.67 25.31 2.27
CA LYS A 122 -6.41 25.25 1.50
C LYS A 122 -6.26 23.92 0.83
N ILE A 123 -5.51 23.95 -0.28
CA ILE A 123 -5.08 22.74 -1.01
C ILE A 123 -3.60 22.57 -0.74
N LEU A 124 -3.24 21.42 -0.16
CA LEU A 124 -1.90 21.02 0.21
C LEU A 124 -1.45 19.85 -0.68
N GLY A 125 -0.22 19.90 -1.18
CA GLY A 125 0.30 18.93 -2.13
C GLY A 125 0.47 19.49 -3.52
N ASN A 126 0.49 18.63 -4.52
CA ASN A 126 0.84 18.98 -5.88
C ASN A 126 -0.41 19.03 -6.77
N LYS A 127 -0.63 20.18 -7.44
CA LYS A 127 -1.81 20.42 -8.29
C LYS A 127 -1.54 20.18 -9.78
N THR A 128 -0.39 19.61 -10.14
CA THR A 128 -0.07 19.40 -11.55
C THR A 128 -1.08 18.47 -12.22
N THR A 129 -1.46 18.83 -13.43
CA THR A 129 -2.28 18.02 -14.35
C THR A 129 -1.52 17.79 -15.65
N SER A 130 -0.18 17.84 -15.59
CA SER A 130 0.68 17.66 -16.76
C SER A 130 0.46 16.27 -17.37
N LYS A 131 0.30 16.25 -18.69
CA LYS A 131 0.28 15.01 -19.49
C LYS A 131 1.65 14.69 -20.11
N MET A 132 2.63 15.57 -19.94
CA MET A 132 3.99 15.41 -20.50
C MET A 132 4.96 14.75 -19.50
N ILE A 133 4.70 14.93 -18.22
CA ILE A 133 5.46 14.33 -17.12
C ILE A 133 4.47 13.50 -16.33
N TYR A 134 4.80 12.25 -16.11
CA TYR A 134 3.94 11.32 -15.38
C TYR A 134 4.72 10.53 -14.33
N ALA A 135 4.01 10.08 -13.33
CA ALA A 135 4.42 9.10 -12.33
C ALA A 135 3.58 7.84 -12.51
N ALA A 136 4.13 6.72 -12.12
CA ALA A 136 3.44 5.43 -12.12
C ALA A 136 3.88 4.63 -10.89
N PHE A 137 3.14 3.60 -10.56
CA PHE A 137 3.65 2.55 -9.70
C PHE A 137 4.85 1.88 -10.38
N THR A 138 5.88 1.57 -9.61
CA THR A 138 7.14 0.99 -10.13
C THR A 138 6.97 -0.44 -10.62
N THR A 139 5.98 -1.15 -10.08
CA THR A 139 5.63 -2.54 -10.40
C THR A 139 4.12 -2.73 -10.28
N ASN A 140 3.57 -3.82 -10.86
CA ASN A 140 2.18 -4.23 -10.68
C ASN A 140 1.98 -5.11 -9.42
N ARG A 141 2.90 -5.05 -8.46
CA ARG A 141 2.80 -5.85 -7.24
C ARG A 141 1.80 -5.24 -6.29
N LEU A 142 0.99 -6.09 -5.67
CA LEU A 142 -0.01 -5.68 -4.69
C LEU A 142 0.65 -5.08 -3.43
N GLY A 143 0.02 -4.04 -2.89
CA GLY A 143 0.59 -3.27 -1.80
C GLY A 143 1.69 -2.28 -2.23
N ASN A 144 1.90 -2.09 -3.57
CA ASN A 144 2.70 -0.98 -4.06
C ASN A 144 2.00 0.34 -3.69
N GLU A 145 2.74 1.23 -3.06
CA GLU A 145 2.16 2.45 -2.48
C GLU A 145 3.04 3.65 -2.77
N MET A 146 2.40 4.77 -3.11
CA MET A 146 3.10 6.02 -3.36
C MET A 146 2.35 7.23 -2.81
N GLY A 147 3.10 8.20 -2.33
CA GLY A 147 2.52 9.38 -1.72
C GLY A 147 3.52 10.47 -1.43
N PHE A 148 3.11 11.42 -0.60
CA PHE A 148 3.93 12.56 -0.20
C PHE A 148 3.60 13.03 1.22
N VAL A 149 4.55 13.73 1.85
CA VAL A 149 4.36 14.33 3.16
C VAL A 149 3.65 15.69 3.04
N VAL A 150 2.59 15.84 3.79
CA VAL A 150 1.90 17.13 4.03
C VAL A 150 2.39 17.71 5.34
N ARG A 151 2.94 18.92 5.29
CA ARG A 151 3.43 19.61 6.48
C ARG A 151 2.32 20.45 7.13
N GLN A 152 2.14 20.22 8.40
CA GLN A 152 1.22 20.96 9.25
C GLN A 152 1.77 22.37 9.56
N ARG A 153 0.87 23.34 9.68
CA ARG A 153 1.20 24.73 10.01
C ARG A 153 0.58 25.17 11.33
N ASN A 154 0.92 24.46 12.42
CA ASN A 154 0.53 24.80 13.82
C ASN A 154 -1.00 24.89 14.08
N ARG A 155 -1.82 24.14 13.34
CA ARG A 155 -3.28 24.10 13.52
C ARG A 155 -3.84 22.75 13.12
N PRO A 156 -4.79 22.19 13.85
CA PRO A 156 -5.52 21.00 13.39
C PRO A 156 -6.16 21.25 12.02
N MET A 157 -6.07 20.27 11.14
CA MET A 157 -6.62 20.29 9.79
C MET A 157 -7.74 19.27 9.68
N ILE A 158 -8.90 19.70 9.23
CA ILE A 158 -10.01 18.82 8.87
C ILE A 158 -9.85 18.49 7.38
N LEU A 159 -9.66 17.21 7.05
CA LEU A 159 -9.54 16.77 5.67
C LEU A 159 -10.92 16.82 4.98
N LYS A 160 -11.00 17.40 3.79
CA LYS A 160 -12.26 17.59 3.07
C LYS A 160 -12.30 16.78 1.77
N LYS A 161 -11.22 16.81 1.00
CA LYS A 161 -11.15 16.06 -0.25
C LYS A 161 -9.73 15.62 -0.51
N PHE A 162 -9.60 14.50 -1.18
CA PHE A 162 -8.39 14.05 -1.82
C PHE A 162 -8.58 14.14 -3.34
N ASN A 163 -7.59 14.66 -4.05
CA ASN A 163 -7.60 14.76 -5.50
C ASN A 163 -6.36 14.10 -6.08
N ILE A 164 -6.53 13.35 -7.17
CA ILE A 164 -5.44 12.77 -7.95
C ILE A 164 -5.71 12.94 -9.45
N SER A 165 -4.68 13.31 -10.19
CA SER A 165 -4.76 13.50 -11.64
C SER A 165 -4.22 12.29 -12.38
N ILE A 166 -5.08 11.63 -13.16
CA ILE A 166 -4.75 10.50 -14.04
C ILE A 166 -4.47 11.03 -15.45
N VAL A 167 -3.35 10.57 -16.03
CA VAL A 167 -2.98 10.82 -17.43
C VAL A 167 -3.57 9.75 -18.33
N GLN A 168 -3.46 8.48 -17.91
CA GLN A 168 -3.96 7.31 -18.61
C GLN A 168 -4.36 6.24 -17.60
N ASN A 169 -5.46 5.58 -17.85
CA ASN A 169 -5.95 4.42 -17.12
C ASN A 169 -6.55 3.41 -18.10
N ASP A 170 -5.99 2.20 -18.12
CA ASP A 170 -6.46 1.09 -18.96
C ASP A 170 -7.35 0.11 -18.16
N PHE A 171 -7.60 0.36 -16.87
CA PHE A 171 -8.33 -0.52 -15.96
C PHE A 171 -9.74 0.01 -15.65
N PHE A 172 -10.76 -0.86 -15.79
CA PHE A 172 -12.16 -0.49 -15.62
C PHE A 172 -12.95 -1.61 -14.91
N PRO A 173 -13.35 -1.47 -13.64
CA PRO A 173 -13.03 -0.33 -12.76
C PRO A 173 -11.57 -0.37 -12.29
N LEU A 174 -11.03 0.80 -11.98
CA LEU A 174 -9.79 0.95 -11.23
C LEU A 174 -10.14 1.15 -9.76
N ARG A 175 -9.56 0.36 -8.87
CA ARG A 175 -9.72 0.53 -7.41
C ARG A 175 -8.37 0.62 -6.73
N PHE A 176 -8.24 1.55 -5.80
CA PHE A 176 -7.08 1.68 -4.92
C PHE A 176 -7.48 2.18 -3.54
N ARG A 177 -6.65 1.94 -2.55
CA ARG A 177 -6.85 2.40 -1.18
C ARG A 177 -6.14 3.73 -0.96
N LEU A 178 -6.79 4.64 -0.24
CA LEU A 178 -6.23 5.90 0.21
C LEU A 178 -5.81 5.75 1.67
N ASN A 179 -4.55 5.99 1.95
CA ASN A 179 -3.95 5.86 3.26
C ASN A 179 -3.44 7.19 3.80
N PHE A 180 -3.49 7.34 5.13
CA PHE A 180 -2.90 8.44 5.87
C PHE A 180 -2.05 7.88 7.01
N TYR A 181 -0.81 8.38 7.14
CA TYR A 181 0.14 7.90 8.14
C TYR A 181 0.75 9.06 8.92
N THR A 182 1.17 8.80 10.15
CA THR A 182 2.09 9.67 10.86
C THR A 182 3.43 9.72 10.13
N VAL A 183 4.24 10.75 10.41
CA VAL A 183 5.56 10.89 9.81
C VAL A 183 6.62 10.82 10.89
N GLU A 184 7.52 9.84 10.77
CA GLU A 184 8.70 9.68 11.63
C GLU A 184 9.97 9.73 10.77
N ASN A 185 10.91 10.57 11.12
CA ASN A 185 12.17 10.77 10.36
C ASN A 185 11.94 11.09 8.86
N GLY A 186 10.80 11.70 8.53
CA GLY A 186 10.42 12.06 7.17
C GLY A 186 9.93 10.89 6.31
N MET A 187 9.56 9.77 6.93
CA MET A 187 8.97 8.58 6.32
C MET A 187 7.62 8.25 6.96
N PRO A 188 6.72 7.54 6.26
CA PRO A 188 5.47 7.05 6.82
C PRO A 188 5.72 6.07 7.97
N ALA A 189 4.88 6.14 9.02
CA ALA A 189 4.99 5.26 10.18
C ALA A 189 3.65 4.59 10.49
N LYS A 190 2.84 5.12 11.40
CA LYS A 190 1.58 4.51 11.85
C LYS A 190 0.39 5.05 11.06
N THR A 191 -0.60 4.21 10.79
CA THR A 191 -1.87 4.66 10.19
C THR A 191 -2.57 5.68 11.10
N LEU A 192 -3.22 6.66 10.47
CA LEU A 192 -4.08 7.67 11.11
C LEU A 192 -5.56 7.38 10.87
N LEU A 193 -5.87 6.28 10.22
CA LEU A 193 -7.24 5.89 9.89
C LEU A 193 -7.74 4.77 10.82
N ASP A 194 -9.03 4.80 11.09
CA ASP A 194 -9.79 3.76 11.80
C ASP A 194 -10.64 2.90 10.85
N GLN A 195 -10.75 3.31 9.58
CA GLN A 195 -11.50 2.59 8.54
C GLN A 195 -10.83 2.72 7.17
N ASN A 196 -11.08 1.75 6.29
CA ASN A 196 -10.56 1.77 4.91
C ASN A 196 -11.25 2.86 4.08
N ILE A 197 -10.46 3.58 3.30
CA ILE A 197 -10.96 4.55 2.31
C ILE A 197 -10.61 4.04 0.92
N LEU A 198 -11.60 3.47 0.24
CA LEU A 198 -11.44 3.00 -1.13
C LEU A 198 -11.84 4.09 -2.13
N ILE A 199 -11.08 4.19 -3.21
CA ILE A 199 -11.38 5.01 -4.37
C ILE A 199 -11.60 4.07 -5.54
N GLU A 200 -12.78 4.14 -6.14
CA GLU A 200 -13.14 3.40 -7.33
C GLU A 200 -13.49 4.35 -8.46
N THR A 201 -13.04 4.05 -9.67
CA THR A 201 -13.25 4.89 -10.84
C THR A 201 -13.12 4.11 -12.13
N ASP A 202 -13.82 4.57 -13.15
CA ASP A 202 -13.78 4.11 -14.55
C ASP A 202 -13.37 5.22 -15.54
N ILE A 203 -12.78 6.32 -15.05
CA ILE A 203 -12.28 7.36 -15.94
C ILE A 203 -10.97 6.93 -16.64
N GLU A 204 -10.86 7.20 -17.94
CA GLU A 204 -9.60 7.00 -18.69
C GLU A 204 -8.52 8.01 -18.33
N SER A 205 -8.92 9.26 -18.14
CA SER A 205 -8.02 10.35 -17.74
C SER A 205 -8.79 11.51 -17.12
N GLY A 206 -8.12 12.30 -16.28
CA GLY A 206 -8.74 13.44 -15.61
C GLY A 206 -8.41 13.47 -14.12
N ILE A 207 -9.20 14.22 -13.36
CA ILE A 207 -9.03 14.34 -11.91
C ILE A 207 -10.10 13.50 -11.23
N ILE A 208 -9.65 12.58 -10.36
CA ILE A 208 -10.50 11.91 -9.40
C ILE A 208 -10.51 12.75 -8.13
N THR A 209 -11.70 12.94 -7.58
CA THR A 209 -11.90 13.60 -6.29
C THR A 209 -12.64 12.65 -5.35
N LYS A 210 -12.04 12.32 -4.21
CA LYS A 210 -12.67 11.59 -3.11
C LYS A 210 -13.09 12.59 -2.03
N ASP A 211 -14.38 12.59 -1.70
CA ASP A 211 -14.89 13.33 -0.52
C ASP A 211 -14.45 12.61 0.76
N LEU A 212 -13.75 13.34 1.62
CA LEU A 212 -13.27 12.85 2.90
C LEU A 212 -14.14 13.32 4.06
N SER A 213 -15.14 14.17 3.81
CA SER A 213 -15.99 14.73 4.87
C SER A 213 -16.73 13.66 5.69
N PRO A 214 -17.18 12.53 5.10
CA PRO A 214 -17.84 11.47 5.87
C PRO A 214 -16.94 10.75 6.88
N TYR A 215 -15.62 10.83 6.72
CA TYR A 215 -14.64 10.15 7.57
C TYR A 215 -14.19 10.99 8.76
N GLU A 216 -14.60 12.26 8.83
CA GLU A 216 -14.32 13.22 9.92
C GLU A 216 -12.86 13.31 10.36
N ILE A 217 -11.92 13.09 9.42
CA ILE A 217 -10.47 13.02 9.70
C ILE A 217 -9.95 14.38 10.13
N VAL A 218 -9.42 14.46 11.35
CA VAL A 218 -8.75 15.63 11.92
C VAL A 218 -7.30 15.27 12.22
N ILE A 219 -6.35 16.05 11.66
CA ILE A 219 -4.92 15.82 11.86
C ILE A 219 -4.26 17.09 12.37
N ASP A 220 -3.50 16.98 13.45
CA ASP A 220 -2.81 18.09 14.12
C ASP A 220 -1.28 18.03 14.02
N GLN A 221 -0.76 17.17 13.16
CA GLN A 221 0.67 16.92 12.94
C GLN A 221 1.00 16.81 11.44
N ASP A 222 2.29 16.72 11.11
CA ASP A 222 2.71 16.32 9.77
C ASP A 222 2.17 14.93 9.47
N PHE A 223 1.69 14.72 8.25
CA PHE A 223 1.16 13.42 7.83
C PHE A 223 1.59 13.06 6.42
N PHE A 224 1.60 11.78 6.14
CA PHE A 224 1.83 11.25 4.82
C PHE A 224 0.50 10.78 4.23
N VAL A 225 0.22 11.15 2.98
CA VAL A 225 -0.95 10.68 2.22
C VAL A 225 -0.47 9.87 1.04
N ALA A 226 -1.07 8.70 0.83
CA ALA A 226 -0.69 7.77 -0.22
C ALA A 226 -1.88 7.07 -0.85
N ILE A 227 -1.68 6.62 -2.09
CA ILE A 227 -2.52 5.64 -2.76
C ILE A 227 -1.79 4.30 -2.81
N GLU A 228 -2.54 3.23 -2.65
CA GLU A 228 -2.04 1.86 -2.60
C GLU A 228 -2.75 0.99 -3.63
N TRP A 229 -1.97 0.23 -4.40
CA TRP A 229 -2.46 -0.75 -5.36
C TRP A 229 -2.92 -2.02 -4.64
N ILE A 230 -4.21 -2.33 -4.69
CA ILE A 230 -4.82 -3.40 -3.88
C ILE A 230 -5.45 -4.54 -4.68
N GLU A 231 -5.53 -4.43 -6.01
CA GLU A 231 -6.13 -5.45 -6.88
C GLU A 231 -5.18 -5.82 -8.02
N ASP A 232 -5.13 -7.10 -8.36
CA ASP A 232 -4.48 -7.54 -9.59
C ASP A 232 -5.44 -7.34 -10.77
N LEU A 233 -5.22 -6.26 -11.50
CA LEU A 233 -6.04 -5.90 -12.66
C LEU A 233 -5.45 -6.44 -13.98
N GLY A 234 -4.43 -7.30 -13.91
CA GLY A 234 -3.75 -7.84 -15.08
C GLY A 234 -2.91 -6.80 -15.85
N PRO A 235 -2.61 -7.03 -17.13
CA PRO A 235 -1.78 -6.14 -17.94
C PRO A 235 -2.53 -4.86 -18.32
N GLY A 236 -1.88 -3.71 -18.17
CA GLY A 236 -2.43 -2.41 -18.51
C GLY A 236 -1.49 -1.28 -18.08
N ASN A 237 -1.89 -0.04 -18.34
CA ASN A 237 -1.13 1.15 -17.98
C ASN A 237 -1.96 2.03 -17.04
N LEU A 238 -1.30 2.53 -15.99
CA LEU A 238 -1.84 3.56 -15.12
C LEU A 238 -0.78 4.62 -14.89
N PHE A 239 -1.01 5.80 -15.45
CA PHE A 239 -0.13 6.94 -15.32
C PHE A 239 -0.84 8.10 -14.64
N PHE A 240 -0.17 8.68 -13.65
CA PHE A 240 -0.61 9.87 -12.94
C PHE A 240 0.17 11.08 -13.40
N SER A 241 -0.44 12.26 -13.39
CA SER A 241 0.29 13.50 -13.66
C SER A 241 1.48 13.63 -12.71
N GLY A 242 2.64 13.90 -13.27
CA GLY A 242 3.89 14.09 -12.53
C GLY A 242 4.40 15.52 -12.63
N GLY A 243 5.44 15.80 -11.87
CA GLY A 243 6.15 17.07 -11.93
C GLY A 243 7.52 16.97 -11.28
N PHE A 244 8.30 18.04 -11.49
CA PHE A 244 9.53 18.33 -10.76
C PHE A 244 9.23 19.48 -9.79
N PHE A 245 9.90 19.55 -8.66
CA PHE A 245 9.75 20.63 -7.68
C PHE A 245 8.34 20.66 -7.03
N GLY A 246 8.11 19.75 -6.13
CA GLY A 246 6.92 19.68 -5.29
C GLY A 246 7.27 18.96 -3.99
N SER A 247 6.26 18.43 -3.32
CA SER A 247 6.50 17.47 -2.25
C SER A 247 7.15 16.23 -2.85
N PRO A 248 8.35 15.80 -2.36
CA PRO A 248 9.03 14.62 -2.89
C PRO A 248 8.13 13.40 -2.80
N LEU A 249 8.14 12.59 -3.87
CA LEU A 249 7.46 11.32 -3.91
C LEU A 249 8.18 10.31 -3.00
N ILE A 250 7.43 9.62 -2.16
CA ILE A 250 7.88 8.52 -1.34
C ILE A 250 7.04 7.31 -1.72
N ALA A 251 7.67 6.17 -1.92
CA ALA A 251 7.00 4.95 -2.35
C ALA A 251 7.58 3.70 -1.67
N ARG A 252 6.77 2.64 -1.64
CA ARG A 252 7.20 1.26 -1.38
C ARG A 252 6.66 0.35 -2.48
N GLU A 253 7.34 -0.74 -2.78
CA GLU A 253 7.03 -1.59 -3.93
C GLU A 253 5.98 -2.66 -3.65
N VAL A 254 5.79 -3.01 -2.39
CA VAL A 254 4.84 -4.04 -1.95
C VAL A 254 4.37 -3.75 -0.54
N SER A 255 3.33 -4.45 -0.12
CA SER A 255 2.87 -4.47 1.27
C SER A 255 4.03 -4.82 2.23
N GLN A 256 4.11 -4.11 3.35
CA GLN A 256 5.16 -4.22 4.39
C GLN A 256 6.60 -3.95 3.91
N GLY A 257 6.78 -3.54 2.64
CA GLY A 257 8.10 -3.21 2.09
C GLY A 257 8.68 -1.90 2.62
N THR A 258 9.97 -1.69 2.33
CA THR A 258 10.72 -0.52 2.76
C THR A 258 10.31 0.73 1.98
N TRP A 259 10.06 1.83 2.70
CA TRP A 259 9.80 3.13 2.11
C TRP A 259 11.06 3.79 1.56
N SER A 260 10.98 4.36 0.38
CA SER A 260 12.09 5.07 -0.26
C SER A 260 11.64 6.37 -0.92
N LYS A 261 12.55 7.37 -0.98
CA LYS A 261 12.32 8.60 -1.72
C LYS A 261 12.62 8.40 -3.20
N VAL A 262 11.71 8.82 -4.06
CA VAL A 262 11.83 8.69 -5.51
C VAL A 262 12.39 10.00 -6.10
N GLY A 263 13.69 10.20 -5.98
CA GLY A 263 14.41 11.34 -6.58
C GLY A 263 13.75 12.70 -6.29
N THR A 264 13.67 13.54 -7.33
CA THR A 264 13.01 14.86 -7.30
C THR A 264 11.60 14.83 -7.91
N ALA A 265 11.09 13.64 -8.21
CA ALA A 265 9.76 13.45 -8.79
C ALA A 265 8.67 13.83 -7.78
N SER A 266 7.57 14.31 -8.30
CA SER A 266 6.32 14.54 -7.55
C SER A 266 5.14 14.01 -8.37
N VAL A 267 4.05 13.69 -7.69
CA VAL A 267 2.82 13.18 -8.32
C VAL A 267 1.70 14.20 -8.15
N GLY A 268 0.80 14.29 -9.12
CA GLY A 268 -0.35 15.18 -9.14
C GLY A 268 -1.43 14.76 -8.15
N MET A 269 -1.09 14.76 -6.86
CA MET A 269 -1.99 14.49 -5.74
C MET A 269 -2.02 15.65 -4.76
N ASN A 270 -3.19 15.93 -4.20
CA ASN A 270 -3.34 16.96 -3.19
C ASN A 270 -4.54 16.67 -2.27
N VAL A 271 -4.53 17.32 -1.11
CA VAL A 271 -5.60 17.25 -0.12
C VAL A 271 -6.18 18.64 0.11
N GLU A 272 -7.50 18.76 0.01
CA GLU A 272 -8.21 19.96 0.45
C GLU A 272 -8.46 19.85 1.96
N VAL A 273 -7.99 20.83 2.69
CA VAL A 273 -8.11 20.91 4.15
C VAL A 273 -8.83 22.19 4.58
N ARG A 274 -9.44 22.11 5.74
CA ARG A 274 -10.09 23.24 6.42
C ARG A 274 -9.50 23.39 7.82
N TYR A 275 -9.10 24.60 8.23
CA TYR A 275 -8.61 24.98 9.58
C TYR A 275 -9.06 26.33 10.05
#